data_0d76774b113f46063cfed1a25b49f430
#
_entry.id   0d76774b113f46063cfed1a25b49f430
#
_cell.length_a   1.000
_cell.length_b   1.000
_cell.length_c   1.000
_cell.angle_alpha   90.00
_cell.angle_beta   90.00
_cell.angle_gamma   90.00
#
_symmetry.space_group_name_H-M   'P 1'
#
loop_
_entity.id
_entity.type
_entity.pdbx_description
1 polymer ?
#
loop_
_entity_poly.entity_id
_entity_poly.type
_entity_poly.pdbx_seq_one_letter_code
_entity_poly.pdbx_strand_id
1 'polypeptide(L)'
;RLFPFTGPERPRISYEDQDVRLGDPDAPVSAFVYPGVNIDRDVRTYRVTLTCSFGEVDILGAAVADTEIQSRYVVRYVDANRRLQTLTSNRRDSTAQTFLKNGQAHTVTFEARSGHPMYLCVNGVGPRGSSVKATISAVSEDGFTVVKPLTAHEFQNEEGIDKIKHPYCAYIILP
;
A
#
# COMPACT_ATOMS: atom_id res chain seq x y z
N ARG A 1 -14.98 28.47 31.34
CA ARG A 1 -15.01 27.06 31.06
C ARG A 1 -15.62 26.25 32.19
N LEU A 2 -16.53 25.41 31.84
CA LEU A 2 -17.30 24.68 32.85
C LEU A 2 -16.68 23.34 33.24
N PHE A 3 -15.93 22.72 32.35
CA PHE A 3 -15.48 21.36 32.56
C PHE A 3 -14.03 21.20 32.26
N PRO A 4 -13.20 21.13 33.26
CA PRO A 4 -11.84 20.67 33.07
C PRO A 4 -11.83 19.19 32.67
N PHE A 5 -10.94 18.81 31.82
CA PHE A 5 -10.66 17.42 31.63
C PHE A 5 -10.10 16.81 32.89
N THR A 6 -10.66 15.71 33.29
CA THR A 6 -10.22 14.97 34.47
C THR A 6 -9.21 13.90 34.18
N GLY A 7 -8.87 13.69 32.90
CA GLY A 7 -7.88 12.72 32.48
C GLY A 7 -6.81 13.33 31.55
N PRO A 8 -5.71 12.65 31.35
CA PRO A 8 -4.66 13.11 30.46
C PRO A 8 -5.19 13.16 29.02
N GLU A 9 -4.94 14.26 28.32
CA GLU A 9 -5.17 14.33 26.89
C GLU A 9 -4.11 13.52 26.16
N ARG A 10 -4.54 12.74 25.18
CA ARG A 10 -3.60 12.13 24.26
C ARG A 10 -3.09 13.19 23.30
N PRO A 11 -1.77 13.33 23.13
CA PRO A 11 -1.22 14.28 22.19
C PRO A 11 -1.66 13.88 20.78
N ARG A 12 -2.03 14.90 19.99
CA ARG A 12 -2.23 14.69 18.55
C ARG A 12 -0.87 14.54 17.90
N ILE A 13 -0.78 13.54 17.04
CA ILE A 13 0.39 13.33 16.20
C ILE A 13 0.06 13.89 14.83
N SER A 14 0.75 14.96 14.44
CA SER A 14 0.54 15.60 13.15
C SER A 14 1.21 14.82 12.02
N TYR A 15 0.81 15.08 10.77
CA TYR A 15 1.45 14.47 9.61
C TYR A 15 2.93 14.83 9.47
N GLU A 16 3.32 16.00 9.93
CA GLU A 16 4.72 16.47 9.87
C GLU A 16 5.63 15.67 10.82
N ASP A 17 5.06 15.14 11.89
CA ASP A 17 5.80 14.32 12.86
C ASP A 17 5.90 12.85 12.42
N GLN A 18 5.27 12.48 11.32
CA GLN A 18 5.28 11.12 10.81
C GLN A 18 6.37 10.96 9.75
N ASP A 19 7.32 10.10 10.08
CA ASP A 19 8.50 9.88 9.24
C ASP A 19 8.22 8.85 8.16
N VAL A 20 8.21 9.30 6.90
CA VAL A 20 8.07 8.41 5.74
C VAL A 20 9.44 7.83 5.42
N ARG A 21 9.57 6.52 5.57
CA ARG A 21 10.80 5.78 5.28
C ARG A 21 10.69 5.12 3.92
N LEU A 22 11.83 5.01 3.23
CA LEU A 22 11.89 4.40 1.91
C LEU A 22 12.33 2.94 2.00
N GLY A 23 11.70 2.11 1.17
CA GLY A 23 12.13 0.74 0.92
C GLY A 23 12.68 0.59 -0.50
N ASP A 24 13.10 -0.61 -0.85
CA ASP A 24 13.59 -0.93 -2.19
C ASP A 24 12.46 -1.60 -3.00
N PRO A 25 11.91 -0.92 -4.01
CA PRO A 25 10.84 -1.48 -4.84
C PRO A 25 11.29 -2.66 -5.71
N ASP A 26 12.58 -2.80 -5.95
CA ASP A 26 13.15 -3.87 -6.77
C ASP A 26 13.61 -5.08 -5.95
N ALA A 27 13.54 -5.02 -4.63
CA ALA A 27 13.96 -6.12 -3.78
C ALA A 27 13.08 -7.37 -3.99
N PRO A 28 13.68 -8.57 -4.06
CA PRO A 28 12.89 -9.79 -4.13
C PRO A 28 12.14 -10.02 -2.82
N VAL A 29 10.99 -10.71 -2.91
CA VAL A 29 10.15 -11.01 -1.74
C VAL A 29 10.94 -11.74 -0.65
N SER A 30 11.87 -12.64 -1.05
CA SER A 30 12.72 -13.38 -0.13
C SER A 30 13.66 -12.52 0.70
N ALA A 31 13.94 -11.30 0.26
CA ALA A 31 14.82 -10.36 0.98
C ALA A 31 14.06 -9.49 1.99
N PHE A 32 12.75 -9.64 2.08
CA PHE A 32 11.95 -8.81 2.97
C PHE A 32 12.28 -9.09 4.43
N VAL A 33 12.54 -8.02 5.16
CA VAL A 33 12.70 -8.02 6.62
C VAL A 33 11.66 -7.07 7.20
N TYR A 34 10.88 -7.58 8.14
CA TYR A 34 9.83 -6.78 8.79
C TYR A 34 10.45 -5.56 9.50
N PRO A 35 10.13 -4.32 9.06
CA PRO A 35 10.74 -3.12 9.63
C PRO A 35 10.01 -2.56 10.85
N GLY A 36 9.05 -3.29 11.38
CA GLY A 36 8.28 -2.86 12.55
C GLY A 36 9.14 -2.75 13.80
N VAL A 37 8.66 -1.92 14.73
CA VAL A 37 9.32 -1.72 16.02
C VAL A 37 8.37 -2.02 17.16
N ASN A 38 8.90 -2.41 18.30
CA ASN A 38 8.12 -2.56 19.52
C ASN A 38 7.98 -1.22 20.20
N ILE A 39 6.75 -0.92 20.64
CA ILE A 39 6.46 0.29 21.40
C ILE A 39 5.96 -0.13 22.77
N ASP A 40 6.67 0.31 23.82
CA ASP A 40 6.39 -0.10 25.19
C ASP A 40 5.29 0.72 25.85
N ARG A 41 4.97 1.91 25.31
CA ARG A 41 4.02 2.86 25.88
C ARG A 41 3.06 3.37 24.83
N ASP A 42 1.89 3.83 25.29
CA ASP A 42 0.88 4.51 24.47
C ASP A 42 0.52 3.73 23.21
N VAL A 43 0.33 2.44 23.38
CA VAL A 43 -0.02 1.56 22.28
C VAL A 43 -1.42 1.91 21.80
N ARG A 44 -1.49 2.29 20.52
CA ARG A 44 -2.76 2.53 19.82
C ARG A 44 -3.10 1.37 18.93
N THR A 45 -4.38 1.18 18.70
CA THR A 45 -4.87 0.26 17.67
C THR A 45 -5.36 1.10 16.49
N TYR A 46 -4.99 0.70 15.29
CA TYR A 46 -5.31 1.37 14.05
C TYR A 46 -6.13 0.47 13.16
N ARG A 47 -7.02 1.10 12.40
CA ARG A 47 -7.62 0.48 11.22
C ARG A 47 -6.81 0.89 10.01
N VAL A 48 -6.22 -0.08 9.34
CA VAL A 48 -5.43 0.12 8.12
C VAL A 48 -6.27 -0.28 6.93
N THR A 49 -6.29 0.56 5.91
CA THR A 49 -7.03 0.29 4.67
C THR A 49 -6.11 0.46 3.49
N LEU A 50 -6.01 -0.60 2.68
CA LEU A 50 -5.34 -0.57 1.38
C LEU A 50 -6.41 -0.66 0.30
N THR A 51 -6.35 0.23 -0.67
CA THR A 51 -7.15 0.14 -1.90
C THR A 51 -6.22 0.21 -3.08
N CYS A 52 -6.33 -0.74 -4.00
CA CYS A 52 -5.50 -0.77 -5.19
C CYS A 52 -6.29 -1.27 -6.40
N SER A 53 -5.80 -0.93 -7.58
CA SER A 53 -6.35 -1.39 -8.84
C SER A 53 -5.31 -1.28 -9.95
N PHE A 54 -5.51 -2.03 -11.00
CA PHE A 54 -4.80 -1.82 -12.26
C PHE A 54 -5.81 -1.72 -13.39
N GLY A 55 -5.39 -1.14 -14.50
CA GLY A 55 -6.16 -1.09 -15.73
C GLY A 55 -5.29 -1.45 -16.92
N GLU A 56 -5.82 -2.25 -17.80
CA GLU A 56 -5.19 -2.59 -19.07
C GLU A 56 -6.23 -2.55 -20.18
N VAL A 57 -5.89 -1.83 -21.24
CA VAL A 57 -6.78 -1.66 -22.41
C VAL A 57 -6.05 -2.13 -23.67
N ASP A 58 -6.84 -2.54 -24.67
CA ASP A 58 -6.32 -2.83 -26.00
C ASP A 58 -6.08 -1.53 -26.81
N ILE A 59 -5.64 -1.68 -28.04
CA ILE A 59 -5.37 -0.53 -28.91
C ILE A 59 -6.60 0.32 -29.24
N LEU A 60 -7.80 -0.25 -29.04
CA LEU A 60 -9.08 0.44 -29.25
C LEU A 60 -9.62 1.06 -27.97
N GLY A 61 -8.92 0.90 -26.84
CA GLY A 61 -9.34 1.43 -25.57
C GLY A 61 -10.32 0.54 -24.79
N ALA A 62 -10.57 -0.67 -25.26
CA ALA A 62 -11.44 -1.62 -24.56
C ALA A 62 -10.66 -2.38 -23.48
N ALA A 63 -11.33 -2.67 -22.37
CA ALA A 63 -10.72 -3.44 -21.29
C ALA A 63 -10.33 -4.84 -21.76
N VAL A 64 -9.09 -5.22 -21.47
CA VAL A 64 -8.55 -6.54 -21.80
C VAL A 64 -9.15 -7.58 -20.85
N ALA A 65 -9.52 -8.74 -21.41
CA ALA A 65 -10.01 -9.86 -20.60
C ALA A 65 -8.91 -10.40 -19.67
N ASP A 66 -9.31 -10.95 -18.52
CA ASP A 66 -8.36 -11.45 -17.52
C ASP A 66 -7.37 -12.48 -18.07
N THR A 67 -7.78 -13.27 -19.06
CA THR A 67 -6.92 -14.28 -19.71
C THR A 67 -5.89 -13.68 -20.67
N GLU A 68 -6.06 -12.43 -21.05
CA GLU A 68 -5.21 -11.72 -22.02
C GLU A 68 -4.36 -10.62 -21.38
N ILE A 69 -4.37 -10.50 -20.06
CA ILE A 69 -3.60 -9.52 -19.32
C ILE A 69 -2.11 -9.74 -19.58
N GLN A 70 -1.42 -8.67 -20.01
CA GLN A 70 0.01 -8.65 -20.25
C GLN A 70 0.77 -7.90 -19.16
N SER A 71 0.11 -7.02 -18.42
CA SER A 71 0.74 -6.26 -17.34
C SER A 71 1.21 -7.18 -16.22
N ARG A 72 2.28 -6.74 -15.56
CA ARG A 72 2.90 -7.44 -14.42
C ARG A 72 3.07 -6.47 -13.25
N TYR A 73 2.01 -5.73 -12.94
CA TYR A 73 2.02 -4.83 -11.81
C TYR A 73 1.93 -5.62 -10.51
N VAL A 74 2.69 -5.18 -9.52
CA VAL A 74 2.66 -5.72 -8.17
C VAL A 74 2.35 -4.61 -7.18
N VAL A 75 1.53 -4.94 -6.20
CA VAL A 75 1.27 -4.10 -5.02
C VAL A 75 1.55 -4.97 -3.81
N ARG A 76 2.44 -4.50 -2.93
CA ARG A 76 2.82 -5.23 -1.73
C ARG A 76 2.55 -4.40 -0.50
N TYR A 77 2.08 -5.06 0.53
CA TYR A 77 1.86 -4.46 1.84
C TYR A 77 2.20 -5.46 2.94
N VAL A 78 2.36 -4.98 4.15
CA VAL A 78 2.59 -5.83 5.32
C VAL A 78 1.25 -6.01 6.05
N ASP A 79 0.82 -7.25 6.21
CA ASP A 79 -0.45 -7.57 6.85
C ASP A 79 -0.35 -7.58 8.39
N ALA A 80 -1.48 -7.83 9.05
CA ALA A 80 -1.56 -7.88 10.51
C ALA A 80 -0.68 -8.98 11.13
N ASN A 81 -0.32 -10.00 10.36
CA ASN A 81 0.53 -11.12 10.77
C ASN A 81 2.01 -10.90 10.49
N ARG A 82 2.42 -9.66 10.18
CA ARG A 82 3.80 -9.28 9.89
C ARG A 82 4.36 -9.90 8.59
N ARG A 83 3.48 -10.32 7.69
CA ARG A 83 3.86 -10.94 6.43
C ARG A 83 3.70 -9.96 5.27
N LEU A 84 4.63 -10.04 4.33
CA LEU A 84 4.53 -9.32 3.08
C LEU A 84 3.51 -10.01 2.18
N GLN A 85 2.45 -9.29 1.83
CA GLN A 85 1.42 -9.76 0.92
C GLN A 85 1.62 -9.15 -0.46
N THR A 86 1.42 -9.94 -1.50
CA THR A 86 1.55 -9.51 -2.90
C THR A 86 0.21 -9.64 -3.61
N LEU A 87 -0.25 -8.52 -4.18
CA LEU A 87 -1.38 -8.47 -5.10
C LEU A 87 -0.82 -8.11 -6.48
N THR A 88 -1.25 -8.80 -7.50
CA THR A 88 -0.66 -8.62 -8.83
C THR A 88 -1.69 -8.76 -9.95
N SER A 89 -1.43 -8.06 -11.05
CA SER A 89 -2.12 -8.30 -12.31
C SER A 89 -1.61 -9.55 -13.05
N ASN A 90 -0.40 -10.01 -12.70
CA ASN A 90 0.25 -11.13 -13.39
C ASN A 90 -0.25 -12.48 -12.88
N ARG A 91 -1.06 -13.17 -13.68
CA ARG A 91 -1.63 -14.48 -13.33
C ARG A 91 -0.59 -15.60 -13.22
N ARG A 92 0.63 -15.35 -13.65
CA ARG A 92 1.73 -16.34 -13.62
C ARG A 92 2.64 -16.18 -12.41
N ASP A 93 2.41 -15.16 -11.59
CA ASP A 93 3.24 -14.93 -10.40
C ASP A 93 2.84 -15.90 -9.29
N SER A 94 3.68 -16.88 -9.04
CA SER A 94 3.47 -17.89 -8.00
C SER A 94 3.68 -17.37 -6.58
N THR A 95 4.25 -16.17 -6.41
CA THR A 95 4.47 -15.55 -5.10
C THR A 95 3.27 -14.74 -4.63
N ALA A 96 2.29 -14.50 -5.50
CA ALA A 96 1.15 -13.67 -5.18
C ALA A 96 0.08 -14.44 -4.40
N GLN A 97 -0.49 -13.79 -3.41
CA GLN A 97 -1.63 -14.30 -2.65
C GLN A 97 -2.96 -13.91 -3.29
N THR A 98 -2.99 -12.81 -4.04
CA THR A 98 -4.20 -12.28 -4.66
C THR A 98 -3.93 -11.80 -6.07
N PHE A 99 -4.79 -12.19 -6.99
CA PHE A 99 -4.78 -11.68 -8.36
C PHE A 99 -5.83 -10.58 -8.51
N LEU A 100 -5.38 -9.42 -8.96
CA LEU A 100 -6.25 -8.28 -9.23
C LEU A 100 -7.05 -8.50 -10.50
N LYS A 101 -8.27 -8.00 -10.53
CA LYS A 101 -9.13 -8.02 -11.71
C LYS A 101 -9.01 -6.69 -12.45
N ASN A 102 -8.92 -6.76 -13.76
CA ASN A 102 -8.77 -5.57 -14.60
C ASN A 102 -9.91 -4.57 -14.37
N GLY A 103 -9.53 -3.34 -14.02
CA GLY A 103 -10.48 -2.25 -13.83
C GLY A 103 -11.27 -2.30 -12.52
N GLN A 104 -11.00 -3.22 -11.61
CA GLN A 104 -11.70 -3.34 -10.34
C GLN A 104 -10.82 -2.95 -9.17
N ALA A 105 -11.37 -2.12 -8.28
CA ALA A 105 -10.71 -1.80 -7.03
C ALA A 105 -10.74 -3.01 -6.09
N HIS A 106 -9.61 -3.27 -5.45
CA HIS A 106 -9.46 -4.28 -4.43
C HIS A 106 -9.15 -3.58 -3.11
N THR A 107 -9.90 -3.89 -2.07
CA THR A 107 -9.76 -3.25 -0.76
C THR A 107 -9.47 -4.29 0.30
N VAL A 108 -8.46 -4.01 1.11
CA VAL A 108 -8.09 -4.81 2.27
C VAL A 108 -8.14 -3.91 3.50
N THR A 109 -8.78 -4.37 4.56
CA THR A 109 -8.84 -3.65 5.83
C THR A 109 -8.43 -4.60 6.95
N PHE A 110 -7.57 -4.13 7.83
CA PHE A 110 -7.11 -4.91 8.98
C PHE A 110 -6.74 -4.01 10.14
N GLU A 111 -6.65 -4.59 11.32
CA GLU A 111 -6.16 -3.91 12.51
C GLU A 111 -4.66 -4.06 12.66
N ALA A 112 -4.00 -3.00 13.09
CA ALA A 112 -2.60 -3.00 13.42
C ALA A 112 -2.36 -2.11 14.65
N ARG A 113 -1.24 -2.31 15.32
CA ARG A 113 -0.91 -1.56 16.52
C ARG A 113 0.26 -0.64 16.28
N SER A 114 0.47 0.31 17.21
CA SER A 114 1.66 1.14 17.21
C SER A 114 2.92 0.30 17.01
N GLY A 115 3.84 0.79 16.16
CA GLY A 115 5.05 0.06 15.79
C GLY A 115 4.92 -0.80 14.54
N HIS A 116 3.71 -1.08 14.06
CA HIS A 116 3.50 -1.78 12.80
C HIS A 116 3.87 -0.87 11.62
N PRO A 117 4.59 -1.37 10.61
CA PRO A 117 4.88 -0.58 9.42
C PRO A 117 3.66 -0.55 8.49
N MET A 118 3.11 0.63 8.28
CA MET A 118 2.16 0.85 7.20
C MET A 118 2.96 0.94 5.89
N TYR A 119 3.08 -0.18 5.19
CA TYR A 119 4.01 -0.42 4.10
C TYR A 119 3.28 -0.53 2.77
N LEU A 120 3.77 0.19 1.76
CA LEU A 120 3.25 0.12 0.40
C LEU A 120 4.39 0.08 -0.60
N CYS A 121 4.42 -0.98 -1.41
CA CYS A 121 5.35 -1.10 -2.53
C CYS A 121 4.55 -1.33 -3.81
N VAL A 122 4.81 -0.52 -4.83
CA VAL A 122 4.16 -0.62 -6.14
C VAL A 122 5.23 -0.62 -7.22
N ASN A 123 5.22 -1.65 -8.05
CA ASN A 123 6.21 -1.79 -9.13
C ASN A 123 5.60 -2.64 -10.26
N GLY A 124 6.40 -2.90 -11.28
CA GLY A 124 6.03 -3.77 -12.37
C GLY A 124 6.17 -3.13 -13.74
N VAL A 125 5.55 -3.77 -14.70
CA VAL A 125 5.53 -3.31 -16.10
C VAL A 125 4.14 -3.50 -16.66
N GLY A 126 3.84 -2.76 -17.72
CA GLY A 126 2.59 -2.95 -18.44
C GLY A 126 2.65 -2.36 -19.84
N PRO A 127 1.75 -2.78 -20.72
CA PRO A 127 1.67 -2.23 -22.05
C PRO A 127 1.22 -0.77 -22.01
N ARG A 128 1.43 -0.08 -23.12
CA ARG A 128 0.95 1.31 -23.28
C ARG A 128 -0.56 1.40 -22.99
N GLY A 129 -0.94 2.41 -22.25
CA GLY A 129 -2.32 2.62 -21.82
C GLY A 129 -2.70 1.90 -20.55
N SER A 130 -1.82 1.06 -20.00
CA SER A 130 -2.05 0.41 -18.71
C SER A 130 -1.67 1.32 -17.56
N SER A 131 -2.24 1.02 -16.39
CA SER A 131 -1.98 1.79 -15.18
C SER A 131 -2.10 0.93 -13.94
N VAL A 132 -1.49 1.40 -12.86
CA VAL A 132 -1.63 0.84 -11.52
C VAL A 132 -1.75 1.97 -10.52
N LYS A 133 -2.57 1.78 -9.50
CA LYS A 133 -2.67 2.72 -8.39
C LYS A 133 -2.92 1.98 -7.08
N ALA A 134 -2.41 2.54 -6.01
CA ALA A 134 -2.63 2.02 -4.68
C ALA A 134 -2.56 3.14 -3.65
N THR A 135 -3.36 3.02 -2.60
CA THR A 135 -3.33 3.91 -1.45
C THR A 135 -3.47 3.08 -0.19
N ILE A 136 -2.61 3.32 0.78
CA ILE A 136 -2.73 2.75 2.11
C ILE A 136 -2.84 3.88 3.13
N SER A 137 -3.77 3.72 4.07
CA SER A 137 -4.04 4.71 5.10
C SER A 137 -4.34 4.03 6.42
N ALA A 138 -4.20 4.76 7.50
CA ALA A 138 -4.51 4.26 8.83
C ALA A 138 -5.09 5.37 9.69
N VAL A 139 -6.03 4.98 10.55
CA VAL A 139 -6.62 5.85 11.55
C VAL A 139 -6.74 5.08 12.86
N SER A 140 -6.41 5.71 13.98
CA SER A 140 -6.56 5.08 15.29
C SER A 140 -8.04 4.87 15.62
N GLU A 141 -8.34 3.85 16.42
CA GLU A 141 -9.72 3.54 16.81
C GLU A 141 -10.40 4.69 17.56
N ASP A 142 -9.65 5.44 18.33
CA ASP A 142 -10.16 6.62 19.02
C ASP A 142 -10.35 7.83 18.09
N GLY A 143 -9.92 7.75 16.83
CA GLY A 143 -10.05 8.81 15.84
C GLY A 143 -9.08 9.98 15.99
N PHE A 144 -8.22 9.99 17.03
CA PHE A 144 -7.33 11.12 17.29
C PHE A 144 -6.06 11.12 16.43
N THR A 145 -5.64 9.96 15.96
CA THR A 145 -4.43 9.85 15.15
C THR A 145 -4.77 9.38 13.75
N VAL A 146 -4.54 10.24 12.77
CA VAL A 146 -4.66 9.94 11.36
C VAL A 146 -3.28 9.87 10.77
N VAL A 147 -2.93 8.74 10.16
CA VAL A 147 -1.62 8.54 9.56
C VAL A 147 -1.64 9.10 8.14
N LYS A 148 -0.55 9.75 7.75
CA LYS A 148 -0.40 10.29 6.40
C LYS A 148 -0.58 9.17 5.37
N PRO A 149 -1.53 9.26 4.44
CA PRO A 149 -1.70 8.24 3.43
C PRO A 149 -0.48 8.10 2.52
N LEU A 150 -0.15 6.87 2.16
CA LEU A 150 0.85 6.59 1.14
C LEU A 150 0.12 6.23 -0.14
N THR A 151 0.47 6.89 -1.23
CA THR A 151 -0.21 6.73 -2.52
C THR A 151 0.81 6.60 -3.64
N ALA A 152 0.55 5.64 -4.53
CA ALA A 152 1.30 5.48 -5.76
C ALA A 152 0.33 5.38 -6.93
N HIS A 153 0.65 6.06 -8.02
CA HIS A 153 -0.12 6.01 -9.25
C HIS A 153 0.83 6.12 -10.43
N GLU A 154 0.77 5.15 -11.31
CA GLU A 154 1.60 5.11 -12.52
C GLU A 154 0.77 4.78 -13.74
N PHE A 155 1.02 5.49 -14.81
CA PHE A 155 0.37 5.28 -16.10
C PHE A 155 1.44 5.09 -17.19
N GLN A 156 1.31 4.03 -17.97
CA GLN A 156 2.23 3.74 -19.08
C GLN A 156 1.76 4.41 -20.34
N ASN A 157 2.52 5.39 -20.80
CA ASN A 157 2.21 6.17 -22.00
C ASN A 157 3.18 5.92 -23.16
N GLU A 158 4.15 5.03 -22.99
CA GLU A 158 5.14 4.67 -24.02
C GLU A 158 5.14 3.16 -24.24
N GLU A 159 5.46 2.74 -25.47
CA GLU A 159 5.64 1.34 -25.80
C GLU A 159 7.05 0.87 -25.42
N GLY A 160 7.20 -0.43 -25.17
CA GLY A 160 8.50 -1.05 -24.92
C GLY A 160 9.12 -0.71 -23.58
N ILE A 161 8.33 -0.29 -22.62
CA ILE A 161 8.81 -0.03 -21.28
C ILE A 161 8.92 -1.35 -20.50
N ASP A 162 10.11 -1.62 -19.96
CA ASP A 162 10.36 -2.83 -19.17
C ASP A 162 9.94 -2.73 -17.72
N LYS A 163 9.69 -1.52 -17.22
CA LYS A 163 9.20 -1.29 -15.86
C LYS A 163 8.64 0.13 -15.73
N ILE A 164 7.86 0.38 -14.69
CA ILE A 164 7.33 1.72 -14.43
C ILE A 164 8.45 2.71 -14.12
N LYS A 165 8.28 3.97 -14.54
CA LYS A 165 9.29 5.02 -14.41
C LYS A 165 9.57 5.38 -12.96
N HIS A 166 8.55 5.32 -12.11
CA HIS A 166 8.61 5.74 -10.71
C HIS A 166 8.10 4.62 -9.80
N PRO A 167 8.88 3.52 -9.66
CA PRO A 167 8.52 2.49 -8.70
C PRO A 167 8.50 3.08 -7.30
N TYR A 168 7.54 2.65 -6.50
CA TYR A 168 7.28 3.23 -5.19
C TYR A 168 7.48 2.17 -4.12
N CYS A 169 8.21 2.52 -3.08
CA CYS A 169 8.27 1.70 -1.88
C CYS A 169 8.54 2.59 -0.68
N ALA A 170 7.56 2.67 0.21
CA ALA A 170 7.67 3.50 1.41
C ALA A 170 6.84 2.90 2.54
N TYR A 171 7.13 3.31 3.75
CA TYR A 171 6.36 2.92 4.93
C TYR A 171 6.43 3.97 6.02
N ILE A 172 5.43 3.95 6.88
CA ILE A 172 5.38 4.74 8.10
C ILE A 172 5.22 3.76 9.26
N ILE A 173 6.08 3.87 10.25
CA ILE A 173 5.88 3.14 11.51
C ILE A 173 4.71 3.79 12.23
N LEU A 174 3.66 3.05 12.51
CA LEU A 174 2.46 3.57 13.17
C LEU A 174 2.82 4.10 14.56
N PRO A 175 2.53 5.38 14.82
CA PRO A 175 2.89 6.03 16.08
C PRO A 175 2.09 5.58 17.29
#